data_1322702b5f798f227cf8bd2735a8aeb9
#
_entry.id   1322702b5f798f227cf8bd2735a8aeb9
#
_cell.length_a   1.000
_cell.length_b   1.000
_cell.length_c   1.000
_cell.angle_alpha   90.00
_cell.angle_beta   90.00
_cell.angle_gamma   90.00
#
_symmetry.space_group_name_H-M   'P 1'
#
loop_
_entity.id
_entity.type
_entity.pdbx_description
1 polymer ?
#
loop_
_entity_poly.entity_id
_entity_poly.type
_entity_poly.pdbx_seq_one_letter_code
_entity_poly.pdbx_strand_id
1 'polypeptide(L)'
;MIYFLSDLHLGAKYFDNPREKELAVVSFLDSIAADAEEVYLLGDILDYWYEYKNVVPRGYVRFFAAIARLTDAGIPVYWMTGNHDVWLFDYLTTEIGITVYKGALQKEIKGVQFLLSHGDDVGYQPPMYRFMRWCFHNRVCQWLYANLHPRITYGVAHGWSSSNRTHRKPTAVKKEIEVCYANLLRFTEAYSQQHPEVRHYVMGHLHLAKHATLD
;
A
#
# COMPACT_ATOMS: atom_id res chain seq x y z
N MET A 1 13.65 -7.24 -15.02
CA MET A 1 12.92 -5.93 -15.05
C MET A 1 12.48 -5.57 -13.62
N ILE A 2 12.20 -4.28 -13.30
CA ILE A 2 11.70 -3.85 -11.98
C ILE A 2 10.22 -3.49 -12.11
N TYR A 3 9.39 -4.02 -11.21
CA TYR A 3 7.93 -3.82 -11.25
C TYR A 3 7.43 -3.11 -10.02
N PHE A 4 6.53 -2.14 -10.22
CA PHE A 4 5.87 -1.38 -9.16
C PHE A 4 4.35 -1.57 -9.28
N LEU A 5 3.70 -1.96 -8.18
CA LEU A 5 2.26 -2.10 -8.08
C LEU A 5 1.78 -1.32 -6.85
N SER A 6 0.61 -0.67 -6.94
CA SER A 6 -0.01 0.06 -5.84
C SER A 6 -1.53 0.00 -5.93
N ASP A 7 -2.20 0.28 -4.82
CA ASP A 7 -3.66 0.55 -4.77
C ASP A 7 -4.53 -0.55 -5.38
N LEU A 8 -4.15 -1.81 -5.19
CA LEU A 8 -4.92 -2.94 -5.71
C LEU A 8 -6.22 -3.16 -4.93
N HIS A 9 -6.26 -2.82 -3.64
CA HIS A 9 -7.41 -2.96 -2.75
C HIS A 9 -8.11 -4.32 -2.88
N LEU A 10 -7.34 -5.40 -2.90
CA LEU A 10 -7.90 -6.74 -2.97
C LEU A 10 -8.85 -6.96 -1.77
N GLY A 11 -10.00 -7.54 -2.02
CA GLY A 11 -11.05 -7.77 -1.02
C GLY A 11 -12.00 -6.60 -0.79
N ALA A 12 -11.84 -5.48 -1.48
CA ALA A 12 -12.76 -4.36 -1.40
C ALA A 12 -14.16 -4.73 -1.90
N LYS A 13 -15.17 -4.37 -1.09
CA LYS A 13 -16.57 -4.73 -1.37
C LYS A 13 -17.22 -3.92 -2.49
N TYR A 14 -16.58 -2.87 -2.95
CA TYR A 14 -17.11 -2.05 -4.05
C TYR A 14 -16.74 -2.57 -5.44
N PHE A 15 -15.97 -3.65 -5.54
CA PHE A 15 -15.77 -4.35 -6.80
C PHE A 15 -16.92 -5.32 -7.05
N ASP A 16 -17.49 -5.29 -8.24
CA ASP A 16 -18.57 -6.21 -8.66
C ASP A 16 -18.11 -7.67 -8.59
N ASN A 17 -16.86 -7.93 -8.98
CA ASN A 17 -16.26 -9.25 -8.93
C ASN A 17 -14.85 -9.24 -8.29
N PRO A 18 -14.74 -9.27 -6.95
CA PRO A 18 -13.45 -9.28 -6.26
C PRO A 18 -12.56 -10.45 -6.64
N ARG A 19 -13.17 -11.59 -7.02
CA ARG A 19 -12.46 -12.79 -7.42
C ARG A 19 -11.77 -12.61 -8.78
N GLU A 20 -12.44 -12.02 -9.73
CA GLU A 20 -11.88 -11.73 -11.06
C GLU A 20 -10.69 -10.77 -10.95
N LYS A 21 -10.83 -9.75 -10.09
CA LYS A 21 -9.72 -8.83 -9.82
C LYS A 21 -8.51 -9.55 -9.22
N GLU A 22 -8.70 -10.42 -8.23
CA GLU A 22 -7.62 -11.23 -7.67
C GLU A 22 -6.94 -12.06 -8.75
N LEU A 23 -7.72 -12.74 -9.60
CA LEU A 23 -7.18 -13.56 -10.70
C LEU A 23 -6.43 -12.74 -11.75
N ALA A 24 -6.88 -11.54 -12.08
CA ALA A 24 -6.18 -10.63 -12.99
C ALA A 24 -4.81 -10.22 -12.43
N VAL A 25 -4.73 -9.91 -11.13
CA VAL A 25 -3.45 -9.61 -10.45
C VAL A 25 -2.54 -10.83 -10.44
N VAL A 26 -3.07 -12.03 -10.14
CA VAL A 26 -2.31 -13.29 -10.19
C VAL A 26 -1.75 -13.54 -11.59
N SER A 27 -2.58 -13.38 -12.63
CA SER A 27 -2.14 -13.54 -14.03
C SER A 27 -1.03 -12.54 -14.38
N PHE A 28 -1.11 -11.32 -13.91
CA PHE A 28 -0.05 -10.33 -14.09
C PHE A 28 1.24 -10.78 -13.38
N LEU A 29 1.18 -11.19 -12.10
CA LEU A 29 2.34 -11.67 -11.35
C LEU A 29 2.99 -12.89 -12.03
N ASP A 30 2.19 -13.82 -12.52
CA ASP A 30 2.69 -14.99 -13.27
C ASP A 30 3.35 -14.56 -14.58
N SER A 31 2.83 -13.54 -15.27
CA SER A 31 3.41 -13.05 -16.53
C SER A 31 4.77 -12.38 -16.37
N ILE A 32 5.03 -11.75 -15.24
CA ILE A 32 6.30 -11.07 -14.96
C ILE A 32 7.36 -11.98 -14.32
N ALA A 33 6.99 -13.17 -13.88
CA ALA A 33 7.89 -14.07 -13.16
C ALA A 33 9.15 -14.47 -13.97
N ALA A 34 9.07 -14.42 -15.30
CA ALA A 34 10.18 -14.79 -16.18
C ALA A 34 11.28 -13.72 -16.30
N ASP A 35 10.96 -12.45 -16.03
CA ASP A 35 11.88 -11.32 -16.24
C ASP A 35 11.99 -10.34 -15.07
N ALA A 36 11.20 -10.55 -14.01
CA ALA A 36 11.26 -9.74 -12.81
C ALA A 36 12.57 -9.96 -12.06
N GLU A 37 13.26 -8.87 -11.76
CA GLU A 37 14.44 -8.85 -10.88
C GLU A 37 14.06 -8.44 -9.47
N GLU A 38 13.12 -7.52 -9.34
CA GLU A 38 12.52 -7.07 -8.07
C GLU A 38 11.07 -6.64 -8.30
N VAL A 39 10.23 -6.82 -7.28
CA VAL A 39 8.83 -6.38 -7.27
C VAL A 39 8.57 -5.50 -6.06
N TYR A 40 7.98 -4.33 -6.28
CA TYR A 40 7.61 -3.37 -5.25
C TYR A 40 6.09 -3.21 -5.16
N LEU A 41 5.53 -3.55 -4.03
CA LEU A 41 4.13 -3.32 -3.66
C LEU A 41 4.08 -2.04 -2.82
N LEU A 42 3.56 -0.95 -3.39
CA LEU A 42 3.62 0.39 -2.79
C LEU A 42 2.38 0.72 -1.96
N GLY A 43 1.88 -0.23 -1.19
CA GLY A 43 0.78 -0.06 -0.25
C GLY A 43 -0.62 -0.15 -0.85
N ASP A 44 -1.60 -0.28 0.03
CA ASP A 44 -3.02 -0.48 -0.29
C ASP A 44 -3.25 -1.65 -1.26
N ILE A 45 -2.43 -2.69 -1.13
CA ILE A 45 -2.58 -3.93 -1.89
C ILE A 45 -3.81 -4.68 -1.43
N LEU A 46 -4.05 -4.70 -0.12
CA LEU A 46 -5.25 -5.26 0.51
C LEU A 46 -6.15 -4.14 1.00
N ASP A 47 -7.47 -4.27 0.84
CA ASP A 47 -8.43 -3.26 1.32
C ASP A 47 -8.53 -3.23 2.85
N TYR A 48 -8.15 -4.32 3.51
CA TYR A 48 -8.01 -4.44 4.95
C TYR A 48 -7.09 -5.61 5.28
N TRP A 49 -6.15 -5.39 6.21
CA TRP A 49 -5.31 -6.43 6.78
C TRP A 49 -4.95 -6.12 8.22
N TYR A 50 -5.05 -7.11 9.08
CA TYR A 50 -4.55 -7.06 10.45
C TYR A 50 -4.02 -8.44 10.84
N GLU A 51 -2.75 -8.53 11.18
CA GLU A 51 -2.13 -9.75 11.67
C GLU A 51 -2.36 -9.88 13.18
N TYR A 52 -3.28 -10.76 13.57
CA TYR A 52 -3.38 -11.21 14.94
C TYR A 52 -2.30 -12.25 15.20
N LYS A 53 -1.99 -12.51 16.49
CA LYS A 53 -0.93 -13.44 16.85
C LYS A 53 -1.06 -14.84 16.21
N ASN A 54 -2.28 -15.36 16.10
CA ASN A 54 -2.54 -16.74 15.64
C ASN A 54 -3.57 -16.81 14.51
N VAL A 55 -4.07 -15.69 14.00
CA VAL A 55 -5.06 -15.65 12.92
C VAL A 55 -4.82 -14.48 11.99
N VAL A 56 -5.14 -14.67 10.72
CA VAL A 56 -5.10 -13.63 9.69
C VAL A 56 -6.46 -13.55 8.99
N PRO A 57 -6.78 -12.42 8.33
CA PRO A 57 -8.00 -12.29 7.54
C PRO A 57 -8.13 -13.38 6.48
N ARG A 58 -9.37 -13.81 6.22
CA ARG A 58 -9.68 -14.80 5.19
C ARG A 58 -9.60 -14.20 3.81
N GLY A 59 -9.11 -15.00 2.85
CA GLY A 59 -9.02 -14.63 1.44
C GLY A 59 -7.59 -14.55 0.92
N TYR A 60 -7.44 -14.01 -0.28
CA TYR A 60 -6.15 -13.70 -0.92
C TYR A 60 -5.23 -14.89 -1.17
N VAL A 61 -5.71 -16.12 -1.01
CA VAL A 61 -4.88 -17.35 -1.07
C VAL A 61 -4.13 -17.47 -2.41
N ARG A 62 -4.76 -17.10 -3.52
CA ARG A 62 -4.12 -17.17 -4.84
C ARG A 62 -3.12 -16.05 -5.04
N PHE A 63 -3.45 -14.85 -4.56
CA PHE A 63 -2.54 -13.72 -4.59
C PHE A 63 -1.27 -14.04 -3.78
N PHE A 64 -1.42 -14.49 -2.54
CA PHE A 64 -0.27 -14.87 -1.70
C PHE A 64 0.52 -16.03 -2.29
N ALA A 65 -0.15 -17.03 -2.89
CA ALA A 65 0.53 -18.11 -3.58
C ALA A 65 1.33 -17.61 -4.80
N ALA A 66 0.83 -16.59 -5.52
CA ALA A 66 1.58 -15.99 -6.64
C ALA A 66 2.82 -15.22 -6.13
N ILE A 67 2.68 -14.46 -5.03
CA ILE A 67 3.83 -13.80 -4.40
C ILE A 67 4.84 -14.82 -3.87
N ALA A 68 4.38 -15.89 -3.19
CA ALA A 68 5.26 -16.96 -2.68
C ALA A 68 6.06 -17.61 -3.81
N ARG A 69 5.46 -17.86 -4.99
CA ARG A 69 6.21 -18.36 -6.14
C ARG A 69 7.34 -17.44 -6.60
N LEU A 70 7.15 -16.12 -6.52
CA LEU A 70 8.22 -15.16 -6.85
C LEU A 70 9.34 -15.21 -5.80
N THR A 71 9.01 -15.18 -4.51
CA THR A 71 10.01 -15.24 -3.43
C THR A 71 10.74 -16.58 -3.40
N ASP A 72 10.05 -17.70 -3.62
CA ASP A 72 10.63 -19.04 -3.75
C ASP A 72 11.57 -19.16 -4.97
N ALA A 73 11.28 -18.44 -6.05
CA ALA A 73 12.16 -18.33 -7.20
C ALA A 73 13.37 -17.38 -6.98
N GLY A 74 13.50 -16.80 -5.78
CA GLY A 74 14.58 -15.87 -5.44
C GLY A 74 14.37 -14.44 -5.92
N ILE A 75 13.16 -14.08 -6.37
CA ILE A 75 12.81 -12.72 -6.77
C ILE A 75 12.41 -11.93 -5.53
N PRO A 76 13.17 -10.89 -5.13
CA PRO A 76 12.82 -10.08 -3.97
C PRO A 76 11.49 -9.34 -4.17
N VAL A 77 10.59 -9.49 -3.20
CA VAL A 77 9.32 -8.77 -3.14
C VAL A 77 9.33 -7.84 -1.92
N TYR A 78 9.16 -6.56 -2.17
CA TYR A 78 9.12 -5.52 -1.15
C TYR A 78 7.69 -4.99 -1.03
N TRP A 79 7.20 -4.83 0.21
CA TRP A 79 5.87 -4.29 0.45
C TRP A 79 5.95 -3.09 1.39
N MET A 80 5.61 -1.89 0.88
CA MET A 80 5.40 -0.70 1.69
C MET A 80 3.97 -0.70 2.21
N THR A 81 3.79 -0.44 3.51
CA THR A 81 2.44 -0.34 4.06
C THR A 81 1.74 0.91 3.57
N GLY A 82 0.48 0.76 3.12
CA GLY A 82 -0.44 1.87 2.91
C GLY A 82 -1.35 2.09 4.12
N ASN A 83 -2.35 2.93 3.97
CA ASN A 83 -3.30 3.20 5.06
C ASN A 83 -4.36 2.10 5.24
N HIS A 84 -4.58 1.23 4.26
CA HIS A 84 -5.49 0.08 4.35
C HIS A 84 -4.82 -1.20 4.86
N ASP A 85 -3.52 -1.38 4.62
CA ASP A 85 -2.74 -2.54 5.01
C ASP A 85 -1.58 -2.19 5.96
N VAL A 86 -1.81 -1.21 6.85
CA VAL A 86 -0.83 -0.69 7.81
C VAL A 86 -0.37 -1.70 8.85
N TRP A 87 -1.18 -2.75 9.12
CA TRP A 87 -0.94 -3.72 10.19
C TRP A 87 -0.32 -5.03 9.69
N LEU A 88 0.69 -4.89 8.85
CA LEU A 88 1.63 -5.96 8.50
C LEU A 88 2.70 -6.03 9.58
N PHE A 89 2.84 -7.17 10.24
CA PHE A 89 3.81 -7.35 11.32
C PHE A 89 4.91 -8.35 10.92
N ASP A 90 4.65 -9.64 11.04
CA ASP A 90 5.64 -10.69 10.78
C ASP A 90 5.12 -11.84 9.91
N TYR A 91 3.81 -12.05 9.85
CA TYR A 91 3.22 -13.19 9.16
C TYR A 91 3.63 -13.26 7.68
N LEU A 92 3.43 -12.19 6.92
CA LEU A 92 3.77 -12.20 5.49
C LEU A 92 5.28 -12.30 5.24
N THR A 93 6.10 -11.78 6.16
CA THR A 93 7.55 -11.92 6.06
C THR A 93 8.00 -13.36 6.33
N THR A 94 7.44 -14.02 7.36
CA THR A 94 7.83 -15.38 7.75
C THR A 94 7.24 -16.45 6.83
N GLU A 95 5.97 -16.28 6.39
CA GLU A 95 5.26 -17.30 5.62
C GLU A 95 5.45 -17.17 4.10
N ILE A 96 5.69 -15.96 3.61
CA ILE A 96 5.72 -15.65 2.16
C ILE A 96 7.08 -15.13 1.70
N GLY A 97 7.96 -14.74 2.64
CA GLY A 97 9.32 -14.31 2.32
C GLY A 97 9.42 -12.89 1.75
N ILE A 98 8.40 -12.04 1.95
CA ILE A 98 8.45 -10.63 1.54
C ILE A 98 9.21 -9.78 2.55
N THR A 99 9.74 -8.63 2.11
CA THR A 99 10.30 -7.62 3.00
C THR A 99 9.31 -6.46 3.16
N VAL A 100 8.85 -6.21 4.39
CA VAL A 100 7.88 -5.15 4.70
C VAL A 100 8.60 -3.87 5.14
N TYR A 101 8.23 -2.74 4.53
CA TYR A 101 8.68 -1.41 4.91
C TYR A 101 7.52 -0.56 5.42
N LYS A 102 7.75 0.19 6.50
CA LYS A 102 6.78 1.12 7.10
C LYS A 102 7.21 2.55 6.80
N GLY A 103 6.49 3.22 5.90
CA GLY A 103 6.80 4.57 5.47
C GLY A 103 7.65 4.65 4.21
N ALA A 104 8.11 5.86 3.87
CA ALA A 104 8.90 6.12 2.68
C ALA A 104 10.29 5.46 2.76
N LEU A 105 10.76 4.96 1.64
CA LEU A 105 12.04 4.26 1.49
C LEU A 105 12.86 4.92 0.37
N GLN A 106 14.04 5.43 0.73
CA GLN A 106 15.05 5.75 -0.27
C GLN A 106 15.85 4.48 -0.59
N LYS A 107 15.93 4.12 -1.86
CA LYS A 107 16.60 2.91 -2.33
C LYS A 107 17.31 3.14 -3.66
N GLU A 108 18.51 2.61 -3.75
CA GLU A 108 19.22 2.51 -5.02
C GLU A 108 18.70 1.30 -5.80
N ILE A 109 18.29 1.56 -7.04
CA ILE A 109 17.82 0.54 -8.01
C ILE A 109 18.60 0.75 -9.30
N LYS A 110 19.40 -0.24 -9.69
CA LYS A 110 20.25 -0.20 -10.91
C LYS A 110 21.14 1.06 -11.00
N GLY A 111 21.72 1.48 -9.87
CA GLY A 111 22.60 2.65 -9.81
C GLY A 111 21.89 4.00 -9.78
N VAL A 112 20.57 4.02 -9.67
CA VAL A 112 19.75 5.24 -9.59
C VAL A 112 19.03 5.29 -8.26
N GLN A 113 19.02 6.44 -7.59
CA GLN A 113 18.32 6.64 -6.32
C GLN A 113 16.84 6.93 -6.55
N PHE A 114 16.00 6.15 -5.89
CA PHE A 114 14.55 6.27 -5.86
C PHE A 114 14.06 6.65 -4.46
N LEU A 115 12.99 7.43 -4.40
CA LEU A 115 12.14 7.52 -3.22
C LEU A 115 10.83 6.79 -3.51
N LEU A 116 10.56 5.75 -2.75
CA LEU A 116 9.39 4.91 -2.84
C LEU A 116 8.50 5.14 -1.63
N SER A 117 7.21 5.37 -1.81
CA SER A 117 6.24 5.55 -0.73
C SER A 117 4.85 5.17 -1.20
N HIS A 118 3.97 4.80 -0.26
CA HIS A 118 2.55 4.75 -0.60
C HIS A 118 2.00 6.15 -0.91
N GLY A 119 2.46 7.19 -0.23
CA GLY A 119 2.05 8.58 -0.47
C GLY A 119 1.12 9.15 0.61
N ASP A 120 0.58 8.33 1.48
CA ASP A 120 -0.24 8.76 2.63
C ASP A 120 0.60 9.28 3.81
N ASP A 121 1.88 8.97 3.82
CA ASP A 121 2.82 9.26 4.89
C ASP A 121 3.75 10.45 4.60
N VAL A 122 3.69 10.99 3.40
CA VAL A 122 4.55 12.12 2.96
C VAL A 122 3.75 13.39 2.70
N GLY A 123 4.40 14.54 2.79
CA GLY A 123 3.79 15.83 2.58
C GLY A 123 2.87 16.29 3.72
N TYR A 124 2.00 17.27 3.40
CA TYR A 124 1.06 17.82 4.39
C TYR A 124 -0.09 16.86 4.66
N GLN A 125 -0.33 16.61 5.95
CA GLN A 125 -1.42 15.77 6.43
C GLN A 125 -2.34 16.57 7.36
N PRO A 126 -3.68 16.52 7.18
CA PRO A 126 -4.64 17.14 8.10
C PRO A 126 -4.45 16.62 9.55
N PRO A 127 -4.65 17.46 10.59
CA PRO A 127 -4.41 17.06 11.98
C PRO A 127 -5.19 15.80 12.42
N MET A 128 -6.44 15.66 11.98
CA MET A 128 -7.26 14.47 12.28
C MET A 128 -6.67 13.20 11.63
N TYR A 129 -6.18 13.31 10.41
CA TYR A 129 -5.52 12.19 9.73
C TYR A 129 -4.21 11.80 10.44
N ARG A 130 -3.41 12.79 10.86
CA ARG A 130 -2.18 12.54 11.66
C ARG A 130 -2.49 11.85 12.97
N PHE A 131 -3.56 12.26 13.68
CA PHE A 131 -4.01 11.61 14.92
C PHE A 131 -4.45 10.16 14.66
N MET A 132 -5.26 9.93 13.63
CA MET A 132 -5.68 8.58 13.24
C MET A 132 -4.49 7.69 12.90
N ARG A 133 -3.56 8.20 12.09
CA ARG A 133 -2.32 7.50 11.75
C ARG A 133 -1.48 7.18 12.99
N TRP A 134 -1.36 8.13 13.92
CA TRP A 134 -0.70 7.89 15.20
C TRP A 134 -1.38 6.74 15.98
N CYS A 135 -2.70 6.70 16.06
CA CYS A 135 -3.43 5.60 16.69
C CYS A 135 -3.10 4.25 16.03
N PHE A 136 -3.06 4.20 14.71
CA PHE A 136 -2.76 2.96 13.98
C PHE A 136 -1.34 2.45 14.19
N HIS A 137 -0.38 3.34 14.42
CA HIS A 137 1.01 2.97 14.70
C HIS A 137 1.33 2.81 16.19
N ASN A 138 0.43 3.24 17.08
CA ASN A 138 0.64 3.16 18.52
C ASN A 138 0.43 1.73 19.03
N ARG A 139 1.45 1.17 19.71
CA ARG A 139 1.43 -0.22 20.21
C ARG A 139 0.29 -0.51 21.19
N VAL A 140 -0.10 0.48 22.02
CA VAL A 140 -1.22 0.30 22.97
C VAL A 140 -2.53 0.22 22.19
N CYS A 141 -2.74 1.11 21.22
CA CYS A 141 -3.93 1.06 20.36
C CYS A 141 -4.00 -0.26 19.56
N GLN A 142 -2.88 -0.72 19.03
CA GLN A 142 -2.78 -2.01 18.34
C GLN A 142 -3.10 -3.17 19.27
N TRP A 143 -2.59 -3.16 20.51
CA TRP A 143 -2.89 -4.18 21.50
C TRP A 143 -4.38 -4.17 21.89
N LEU A 144 -4.97 -3.01 22.12
CA LEU A 144 -6.42 -2.89 22.38
C LEU A 144 -7.23 -3.44 21.20
N TYR A 145 -6.85 -3.08 19.98
CA TYR A 145 -7.51 -3.58 18.77
C TYR A 145 -7.39 -5.11 18.62
N ALA A 146 -6.22 -5.67 18.90
CA ALA A 146 -5.96 -7.12 18.86
C ALA A 146 -6.84 -7.91 19.84
N ASN A 147 -7.27 -7.29 20.96
CA ASN A 147 -8.15 -7.91 21.94
C ASN A 147 -9.64 -7.84 21.57
N LEU A 148 -10.00 -7.11 20.52
CA LEU A 148 -11.36 -7.15 19.99
C LEU A 148 -11.55 -8.39 19.10
N HIS A 149 -12.76 -8.95 19.16
CA HIS A 149 -13.06 -10.12 18.33
C HIS A 149 -12.93 -9.76 16.83
N PRO A 150 -12.23 -10.57 16.00
CA PRO A 150 -11.99 -10.28 14.57
C PRO A 150 -13.22 -9.95 13.75
N ARG A 151 -14.39 -10.50 14.12
CA ARG A 151 -15.67 -10.19 13.47
C ARG A 151 -16.06 -8.71 13.65
N ILE A 152 -15.75 -8.12 14.80
CA ILE A 152 -16.07 -6.71 15.10
C ILE A 152 -15.11 -5.81 14.34
N THR A 153 -13.81 -6.07 14.46
CA THR A 153 -12.77 -5.25 13.81
C THR A 153 -12.88 -5.26 12.30
N TYR A 154 -13.14 -6.43 11.70
CA TYR A 154 -13.41 -6.58 10.28
C TYR A 154 -14.67 -5.81 9.85
N GLY A 155 -15.76 -5.89 10.62
CA GLY A 155 -17.00 -5.18 10.35
C GLY A 155 -16.82 -3.65 10.39
N VAL A 156 -16.13 -3.14 11.39
CA VAL A 156 -15.83 -1.70 11.55
C VAL A 156 -14.94 -1.20 10.41
N ALA A 157 -13.86 -1.90 10.10
CA ALA A 157 -12.93 -1.50 9.05
C ALA A 157 -13.58 -1.45 7.66
N HIS A 158 -14.35 -2.49 7.30
CA HIS A 158 -15.09 -2.50 6.03
C HIS A 158 -16.25 -1.50 6.00
N GLY A 159 -16.93 -1.26 7.12
CA GLY A 159 -17.95 -0.22 7.21
C GLY A 159 -17.36 1.17 6.98
N TRP A 160 -16.18 1.42 7.54
CA TRP A 160 -15.45 2.68 7.33
C TRP A 160 -15.00 2.86 5.89
N SER A 161 -14.32 1.85 5.30
CA SER A 161 -13.85 1.89 3.91
C SER A 161 -15.00 2.14 2.93
N SER A 162 -16.11 1.41 3.08
CA SER A 162 -17.27 1.55 2.20
C SER A 162 -18.01 2.90 2.38
N SER A 163 -18.19 3.37 3.61
CA SER A 163 -18.87 4.64 3.90
C SER A 163 -18.15 5.84 3.30
N ASN A 164 -16.84 5.85 3.37
CA ASN A 164 -16.02 6.93 2.81
C ASN A 164 -16.13 7.03 1.28
N ARG A 165 -16.47 5.97 0.57
CA ARG A 165 -16.55 5.96 -0.91
C ARG A 165 -17.97 6.19 -1.43
N THR A 166 -19.01 5.63 -0.78
CA THR A 166 -20.39 5.69 -1.26
C THR A 166 -21.10 7.03 -1.00
N HIS A 167 -20.67 7.78 0.00
CA HIS A 167 -21.33 9.04 0.39
C HIS A 167 -20.64 10.31 -0.12
N ARG A 168 -19.50 10.21 -0.83
CA ARG A 168 -18.78 11.38 -1.36
C ARG A 168 -19.25 11.76 -2.75
N LYS A 169 -19.55 13.05 -2.95
CA LYS A 169 -19.86 13.60 -4.26
C LYS A 169 -18.63 13.51 -5.18
N PRO A 170 -18.76 13.08 -6.45
CA PRO A 170 -17.63 12.93 -7.37
C PRO A 170 -16.77 14.21 -7.52
N THR A 171 -17.40 15.38 -7.47
CA THR A 171 -16.71 16.69 -7.53
C THR A 171 -15.85 16.97 -6.31
N ALA A 172 -16.28 16.53 -5.11
CA ALA A 172 -15.49 16.68 -3.89
C ALA A 172 -14.29 15.72 -3.89
N VAL A 173 -14.46 14.50 -4.37
CA VAL A 173 -13.38 13.52 -4.52
C VAL A 173 -12.32 14.03 -5.51
N LYS A 174 -12.74 14.57 -6.66
CA LYS A 174 -11.82 15.13 -7.65
C LYS A 174 -10.99 16.27 -7.06
N LYS A 175 -11.63 17.20 -6.35
CA LYS A 175 -10.93 18.33 -5.70
C LYS A 175 -9.94 17.86 -4.64
N GLU A 176 -10.30 16.84 -3.85
CA GLU A 176 -9.42 16.24 -2.84
C GLU A 176 -8.18 15.61 -3.49
N ILE A 177 -8.35 14.83 -4.56
CA ILE A 177 -7.25 14.25 -5.34
C ILE A 177 -6.32 15.35 -5.87
N GLU A 178 -6.86 16.43 -6.42
CA GLU A 178 -6.06 17.57 -6.92
C GLU A 178 -5.23 18.22 -5.79
N VAL A 179 -5.82 18.42 -4.61
CA VAL A 179 -5.12 18.96 -3.44
C VAL A 179 -4.03 18.01 -2.95
N CYS A 180 -4.34 16.73 -2.84
CA CYS A 180 -3.36 15.71 -2.43
C CYS A 180 -2.21 15.60 -3.44
N TYR A 181 -2.51 15.61 -4.72
CA TYR A 181 -1.49 15.62 -5.78
C TYR A 181 -0.56 16.83 -5.69
N ALA A 182 -1.13 18.05 -5.51
CA ALA A 182 -0.32 19.25 -5.32
C ALA A 182 0.55 19.20 -4.06
N ASN A 183 0.07 18.57 -2.98
CA ASN A 183 0.86 18.34 -1.77
C ASN A 183 2.02 17.35 -1.99
N LEU A 184 1.79 16.28 -2.76
CA LEU A 184 2.86 15.34 -3.12
C LEU A 184 3.92 16.01 -4.00
N LEU A 185 3.52 16.83 -4.98
CA LEU A 185 4.47 17.58 -5.79
C LEU A 185 5.34 18.52 -4.94
N ARG A 186 4.73 19.32 -4.06
CA ARG A 186 5.48 20.21 -3.16
C ARG A 186 6.45 19.43 -2.25
N PHE A 187 6.02 18.27 -1.79
CA PHE A 187 6.89 17.41 -1.00
C PHE A 187 8.07 16.92 -1.83
N THR A 188 7.84 16.42 -3.05
CA THR A 188 8.92 15.94 -3.94
C THR A 188 9.88 17.04 -4.34
N GLU A 189 9.39 18.25 -4.64
CA GLU A 189 10.21 19.44 -4.90
C GLU A 189 11.11 19.78 -3.70
N ALA A 190 10.53 19.87 -2.49
CA ALA A 190 11.28 20.15 -1.28
C ALA A 190 12.28 19.04 -0.94
N TYR A 191 11.93 17.79 -1.16
CA TYR A 191 12.79 16.64 -0.91
C TYR A 191 13.95 16.60 -1.91
N SER A 192 13.71 16.86 -3.19
CA SER A 192 14.75 16.88 -4.23
C SER A 192 15.82 17.95 -4.00
N GLN A 193 15.46 19.08 -3.39
CA GLN A 193 16.42 20.12 -3.00
C GLN A 193 17.35 19.66 -1.87
N GLN A 194 16.87 18.80 -0.97
CA GLN A 194 17.64 18.26 0.15
C GLN A 194 18.40 16.99 -0.22
N HIS A 195 17.90 16.25 -1.21
CA HIS A 195 18.39 14.96 -1.68
C HIS A 195 18.59 14.96 -3.21
N PRO A 196 19.53 15.73 -3.75
CA PRO A 196 19.73 15.88 -5.19
C PRO A 196 20.16 14.58 -5.89
N GLU A 197 20.61 13.58 -5.11
CA GLU A 197 20.91 12.24 -5.61
C GLU A 197 19.66 11.44 -5.99
N VAL A 198 18.47 11.77 -5.42
CA VAL A 198 17.21 11.07 -5.71
C VAL A 198 16.64 11.58 -7.03
N ARG A 199 16.55 10.67 -8.00
CA ARG A 199 16.12 10.99 -9.38
C ARG A 199 14.69 10.61 -9.69
N HIS A 200 14.15 9.61 -8.99
CA HIS A 200 12.81 9.10 -9.23
C HIS A 200 11.99 9.01 -7.95
N TYR A 201 10.74 9.39 -8.05
CA TYR A 201 9.74 9.35 -6.99
C TYR A 201 8.58 8.48 -7.47
N VAL A 202 8.30 7.37 -6.78
CA VAL A 202 7.21 6.46 -7.14
C VAL A 202 6.26 6.38 -5.95
N MET A 203 5.03 6.83 -6.15
CA MET A 203 4.02 6.95 -5.10
C MET A 203 2.67 6.43 -5.56
N GLY A 204 1.92 5.83 -4.64
CA GLY A 204 0.55 5.37 -4.80
C GLY A 204 -0.49 6.35 -4.21
N HIS A 205 -1.53 5.79 -3.52
CA HIS A 205 -2.53 6.47 -2.71
C HIS A 205 -3.61 7.26 -3.47
N LEU A 206 -3.26 7.95 -4.55
CA LEU A 206 -4.19 8.84 -5.25
C LEU A 206 -5.07 8.13 -6.28
N HIS A 207 -4.80 6.88 -6.59
CA HIS A 207 -5.45 6.13 -7.68
C HIS A 207 -5.42 6.90 -9.01
N LEU A 208 -4.33 7.63 -9.25
CA LEU A 208 -4.16 8.50 -10.40
C LEU A 208 -2.88 8.11 -11.15
N ALA A 209 -3.05 7.56 -12.35
CA ALA A 209 -1.92 7.31 -13.25
C ALA A 209 -1.42 8.65 -13.82
N LYS A 210 -0.38 9.22 -13.21
CA LYS A 210 0.15 10.53 -13.59
C LYS A 210 1.68 10.53 -13.52
N HIS A 211 2.30 11.18 -14.48
CA HIS A 211 3.73 11.43 -14.53
C HIS A 211 3.96 12.95 -14.48
N ALA A 212 4.98 13.38 -13.74
CA ALA A 212 5.44 14.76 -13.69
C ALA A 212 6.97 14.80 -13.70
N THR A 213 7.55 15.79 -14.32
CA THR A 213 8.96 16.11 -14.25
C THR A 213 9.14 17.25 -13.27
N LEU A 214 10.14 17.18 -12.41
CA LEU A 214 10.56 18.27 -11.54
C LEU A 214 11.57 19.11 -12.32
N ASP A 215 11.39 20.42 -12.32
CA ASP A 215 12.30 21.40 -12.94
C ASP A 215 13.54 21.68 -12.07
#